data_e8db0b149fd5ecb6b22f0e7983b04fea
#
_entry.id   e8db0b149fd5ecb6b22f0e7983b04fea
#
_cell.length_a   1.000
_cell.length_b   1.000
_cell.length_c   1.000
_cell.angle_alpha   90.00
_cell.angle_beta   90.00
_cell.angle_gamma   90.00
#
_symmetry.space_group_name_H-M   'P 1'
#
loop_
_entity.id
_entity.type
_entity.pdbx_description
1 polymer ?
#
loop_
_entity_poly.entity_id
_entity_poly.type
_entity_poly.pdbx_seq_one_letter_code
_entity_poly.pdbx_strand_id
1 'polypeptide(L)'
;TLRNLYEASPFGMVSSFFYGTIQAALFTLLAVYATSMNFTILEISIVTFLLAISGAISQFPVGKICDLYDRRLVIVVSTFGAALFALLAILVSRQMYLPDGLATSKTWFYIFLILFSFCSLPMFSLILAHTNDYIPKEKFVAAGAGLQFVFGLGAMSGPFLCSLFMDYVGANGFFLFLFFFHSLIGVFGIYRMRIRQTVDNPDSQFVAMPQTITPAGIELNPQTEPIQEPPSMNEVNIKSEPAESNQSIVDTKENKF
;
A
#
# COMPACT_ATOMS: atom_id res chain seq x y z
N THR A 1 -12.25 12.00 7.60
CA THR A 1 -13.22 10.90 7.43
C THR A 1 -12.90 10.07 6.18
N LEU A 2 -13.30 8.79 6.15
CA LEU A 2 -13.12 7.93 4.95
C LEU A 2 -13.74 8.53 3.69
N ARG A 3 -14.86 9.25 3.83
CA ARG A 3 -15.48 9.96 2.70
C ARG A 3 -14.55 11.01 2.10
N ASN A 4 -13.90 11.81 2.91
CA ASN A 4 -12.96 12.82 2.43
C ASN A 4 -11.74 12.18 1.73
N LEU A 5 -11.29 11.02 2.24
CA LEU A 5 -10.22 10.24 1.62
C LEU A 5 -10.63 9.70 0.25
N TYR A 6 -11.87 9.18 0.13
CA TYR A 6 -12.41 8.73 -1.15
C TYR A 6 -12.55 9.89 -2.15
N GLU A 7 -13.04 11.05 -1.73
CA GLU A 7 -13.16 12.25 -2.58
C GLU A 7 -11.78 12.75 -3.05
N ALA A 8 -10.75 12.66 -2.19
CA ALA A 8 -9.37 13.04 -2.53
C ALA A 8 -8.71 12.04 -3.48
N SER A 9 -8.72 10.75 -3.16
CA SER A 9 -8.06 9.69 -3.92
C SER A 9 -8.93 8.43 -4.07
N PRO A 10 -9.95 8.46 -4.95
CA PRO A 10 -10.79 7.28 -5.20
C PRO A 10 -9.99 6.07 -5.70
N PHE A 11 -8.96 6.31 -6.53
CA PHE A 11 -8.09 5.25 -7.04
C PHE A 11 -7.30 4.59 -5.92
N GLY A 12 -6.68 5.40 -5.04
CA GLY A 12 -5.94 4.86 -3.89
C GLY A 12 -6.83 4.01 -2.98
N MET A 13 -8.04 4.49 -2.69
CA MET A 13 -8.94 3.80 -1.76
C MET A 13 -9.47 2.48 -2.32
N VAL A 14 -9.93 2.45 -3.57
CA VAL A 14 -10.41 1.23 -4.24
C VAL A 14 -9.27 0.23 -4.45
N SER A 15 -8.10 0.71 -4.87
CA SER A 15 -6.92 -0.14 -5.03
C SER A 15 -6.46 -0.74 -3.71
N SER A 16 -6.52 0.02 -2.60
CA SER A 16 -6.19 -0.48 -1.27
C SER A 16 -7.12 -1.62 -0.84
N PHE A 17 -8.43 -1.51 -1.09
CA PHE A 17 -9.39 -2.57 -0.80
C PHE A 17 -9.06 -3.86 -1.58
N PHE A 18 -8.96 -3.79 -2.89
CA PHE A 18 -8.66 -4.96 -3.71
C PHE A 18 -7.28 -5.54 -3.44
N TYR A 19 -6.30 -4.67 -3.15
CA TYR A 19 -4.98 -5.14 -2.79
C TYR A 19 -4.96 -5.86 -1.43
N GLY A 20 -5.73 -5.39 -0.45
CA GLY A 20 -5.96 -6.11 0.81
C GLY A 20 -6.55 -7.50 0.58
N THR A 21 -7.54 -7.60 -0.32
CA THR A 21 -8.17 -8.87 -0.73
C THR A 21 -7.13 -9.84 -1.34
N ILE A 22 -6.28 -9.34 -2.25
CA ILE A 22 -5.19 -10.12 -2.87
C ILE A 22 -4.19 -10.59 -1.83
N GLN A 23 -3.72 -9.68 -1.01
CA GLN A 23 -2.60 -9.89 -0.10
C GLN A 23 -2.93 -10.91 0.99
N ALA A 24 -4.12 -10.80 1.59
CA ALA A 24 -4.57 -11.75 2.59
C ALA A 24 -4.73 -13.17 1.99
N ALA A 25 -5.31 -13.29 0.81
CA ALA A 25 -5.42 -14.56 0.10
C ALA A 25 -4.03 -15.13 -0.23
N LEU A 26 -3.12 -14.30 -0.73
CA LEU A 26 -1.76 -14.69 -1.09
C LEU A 26 -1.03 -15.33 0.09
N PHE A 27 -0.98 -14.65 1.24
CA PHE A 27 -0.24 -15.18 2.40
C PHE A 27 -0.95 -16.31 3.13
N THR A 28 -2.27 -16.39 3.05
CA THR A 28 -3.03 -17.44 3.75
C THR A 28 -3.13 -18.72 2.93
N LEU A 29 -3.36 -18.62 1.62
CA LEU A 29 -3.69 -19.78 0.79
C LEU A 29 -2.54 -20.28 -0.10
N LEU A 30 -1.40 -19.58 -0.15
CA LEU A 30 -0.23 -20.03 -0.92
C LEU A 30 0.25 -21.41 -0.48
N ALA A 31 0.33 -21.65 0.84
CA ALA A 31 0.72 -22.98 1.36
C ALA A 31 -0.32 -24.06 1.03
N VAL A 32 -1.61 -23.73 1.09
CA VAL A 32 -2.70 -24.62 0.71
C VAL A 32 -2.61 -24.99 -0.76
N TYR A 33 -2.39 -23.98 -1.62
CA TYR A 33 -2.16 -24.18 -3.05
C TYR A 33 -0.95 -25.13 -3.29
N ALA A 34 0.20 -24.83 -2.68
CA ALA A 34 1.41 -25.61 -2.86
C ALA A 34 1.24 -27.06 -2.36
N THR A 35 0.53 -27.27 -1.25
CA THR A 35 0.18 -28.60 -0.74
C THR A 35 -0.71 -29.35 -1.74
N SER A 36 -1.71 -28.68 -2.33
CA SER A 36 -2.59 -29.31 -3.33
C SER A 36 -1.86 -29.65 -4.65
N MET A 37 -0.72 -28.98 -4.90
CA MET A 37 0.19 -29.29 -6.02
C MET A 37 1.26 -30.35 -5.68
N ASN A 38 1.14 -31.05 -4.53
CA ASN A 38 2.07 -32.06 -4.03
C ASN A 38 3.50 -31.53 -3.80
N PHE A 39 3.63 -30.26 -3.39
CA PHE A 39 4.92 -29.71 -2.97
C PHE A 39 5.29 -30.26 -1.59
N THR A 40 6.55 -30.60 -1.41
CA THR A 40 7.11 -30.97 -0.11
C THR A 40 7.16 -29.76 0.83
N ILE A 41 7.28 -29.99 2.13
CA ILE A 41 7.40 -28.91 3.14
C ILE A 41 8.57 -27.99 2.81
N LEU A 42 9.71 -28.55 2.35
CA LEU A 42 10.87 -27.77 1.94
C LEU A 42 10.54 -26.88 0.74
N GLU A 43 9.87 -27.40 -0.27
CA GLU A 43 9.47 -26.62 -1.46
C GLU A 43 8.48 -25.51 -1.11
N ILE A 44 7.52 -25.75 -0.19
CA ILE A 44 6.60 -24.73 0.32
C ILE A 44 7.38 -23.61 1.03
N SER A 45 8.39 -23.97 1.82
CA SER A 45 9.26 -23.00 2.50
C SER A 45 10.06 -22.17 1.48
N ILE A 46 10.58 -22.81 0.41
CA ILE A 46 11.29 -22.11 -0.68
C ILE A 46 10.35 -21.16 -1.41
N VAL A 47 9.13 -21.58 -1.76
CA VAL A 47 8.11 -20.74 -2.41
C VAL A 47 7.82 -19.49 -1.57
N THR A 48 7.59 -19.66 -0.27
CA THR A 48 7.30 -18.55 0.65
C THR A 48 8.51 -17.62 0.80
N PHE A 49 9.71 -18.17 0.89
CA PHE A 49 10.95 -17.39 0.97
C PHE A 49 11.20 -16.59 -0.32
N LEU A 50 11.07 -17.23 -1.49
CA LEU A 50 11.25 -16.56 -2.79
C LEU A 50 10.23 -15.43 -2.97
N LEU A 51 8.99 -15.62 -2.56
CA LEU A 51 7.96 -14.59 -2.57
C LEU A 51 8.39 -13.39 -1.71
N ALA A 52 8.78 -13.62 -0.47
CA ALA A 52 9.14 -12.56 0.47
C ALA A 52 10.39 -11.78 0.03
N ILE A 53 11.47 -12.50 -0.34
CA ILE A 53 12.74 -11.86 -0.73
C ILE A 53 12.61 -11.06 -2.04
N SER A 54 11.89 -11.60 -3.02
CA SER A 54 11.61 -10.90 -4.28
C SER A 54 10.83 -9.61 -4.05
N GLY A 55 9.81 -9.64 -3.21
CA GLY A 55 9.04 -8.47 -2.84
C GLY A 55 9.86 -7.42 -2.08
N ALA A 56 10.75 -7.85 -1.18
CA ALA A 56 11.65 -6.94 -0.49
C ALA A 56 12.63 -6.26 -1.45
N ILE A 57 13.25 -7.02 -2.35
CA ILE A 57 14.18 -6.48 -3.35
C ILE A 57 13.47 -5.54 -4.31
N SER A 58 12.22 -5.82 -4.70
CA SER A 58 11.46 -5.01 -5.65
C SER A 58 11.16 -3.59 -5.18
N GLN A 59 11.12 -3.36 -3.86
CA GLN A 59 10.85 -2.04 -3.27
C GLN A 59 11.82 -0.97 -3.81
N PHE A 60 13.09 -1.32 -3.98
CA PHE A 60 14.12 -0.40 -4.44
C PHE A 60 13.94 0.06 -5.90
N PRO A 61 13.92 -0.85 -6.90
CA PRO A 61 13.78 -0.43 -8.29
C PRO A 61 12.40 0.14 -8.59
N VAL A 62 11.33 -0.43 -8.00
CA VAL A 62 9.98 0.08 -8.19
C VAL A 62 9.82 1.47 -7.57
N GLY A 63 10.44 1.72 -6.41
CA GLY A 63 10.48 3.05 -5.81
C GLY A 63 11.13 4.09 -6.71
N LYS A 64 12.30 3.79 -7.27
CA LYS A 64 12.97 4.69 -8.23
C LYS A 64 12.13 4.97 -9.49
N ILE A 65 11.47 3.94 -10.02
CA ILE A 65 10.58 4.11 -11.18
C ILE A 65 9.39 5.00 -10.80
N CYS A 66 8.86 4.84 -9.59
CA CYS A 66 7.75 5.63 -9.08
C CYS A 66 8.08 7.12 -8.91
N ASP A 67 9.35 7.45 -8.64
CA ASP A 67 9.81 8.84 -8.56
C ASP A 67 10.09 9.47 -9.93
N LEU A 68 10.32 8.66 -10.98
CA LEU A 68 10.62 9.11 -12.33
C LEU A 68 9.37 9.22 -13.24
N TYR A 69 8.34 8.45 -12.95
CA TYR A 69 7.15 8.34 -13.80
C TYR A 69 5.86 8.60 -12.99
N ASP A 70 4.77 8.89 -13.71
CA ASP A 70 3.44 9.00 -13.09
C ASP A 70 3.12 7.74 -12.27
N ARG A 71 2.92 7.91 -10.96
CA ARG A 71 2.65 6.83 -10.00
C ARG A 71 1.46 5.96 -10.42
N ARG A 72 0.45 6.54 -11.06
CA ARG A 72 -0.70 5.79 -11.58
C ARG A 72 -0.28 4.83 -12.68
N LEU A 73 0.60 5.28 -13.58
CA LEU A 73 1.14 4.43 -14.63
C LEU A 73 1.95 3.28 -14.03
N VAL A 74 2.80 3.56 -13.05
CA VAL A 74 3.59 2.53 -12.36
C VAL A 74 2.69 1.49 -11.68
N ILE A 75 1.63 1.92 -10.99
CA ILE A 75 0.63 1.03 -10.40
C ILE A 75 -0.03 0.16 -11.48
N VAL A 76 -0.50 0.76 -12.57
CA VAL A 76 -1.18 0.04 -13.66
C VAL A 76 -0.25 -0.98 -14.32
N VAL A 77 1.00 -0.60 -14.62
CA VAL A 77 1.99 -1.51 -15.20
C VAL A 77 2.33 -2.65 -14.25
N SER A 78 2.53 -2.35 -12.95
CA SER A 78 2.82 -3.36 -11.93
C SER A 78 1.66 -4.34 -11.74
N THR A 79 0.41 -3.86 -11.72
CA THR A 79 -0.76 -4.75 -11.59
C THR A 79 -0.95 -5.65 -12.80
N PHE A 80 -0.82 -5.15 -14.01
CA PHE A 80 -0.89 -5.99 -15.21
C PHE A 80 0.31 -6.93 -15.33
N GLY A 81 1.50 -6.52 -14.90
CA GLY A 81 2.65 -7.40 -14.77
C GLY A 81 2.37 -8.56 -13.81
N ALA A 82 1.86 -8.27 -12.61
CA ALA A 82 1.46 -9.30 -11.66
C ALA A 82 0.37 -10.23 -12.22
N ALA A 83 -0.65 -9.66 -12.87
CA ALA A 83 -1.70 -10.45 -13.53
C ALA A 83 -1.12 -11.38 -14.60
N LEU A 84 -0.22 -10.87 -15.46
CA LEU A 84 0.43 -11.67 -16.50
C LEU A 84 1.22 -12.84 -15.89
N PHE A 85 2.04 -12.58 -14.86
CA PHE A 85 2.83 -13.63 -14.24
C PHE A 85 1.97 -14.64 -13.46
N ALA A 86 0.85 -14.22 -12.87
CA ALA A 86 -0.13 -15.13 -12.29
C ALA A 86 -0.74 -16.06 -13.36
N LEU A 87 -1.07 -15.51 -14.54
CA LEU A 87 -1.58 -16.33 -15.66
C LEU A 87 -0.52 -17.30 -16.18
N LEU A 88 0.74 -16.89 -16.32
CA LEU A 88 1.85 -17.76 -16.73
C LEU A 88 2.10 -18.86 -15.69
N ALA A 89 1.97 -18.57 -14.40
CA ALA A 89 2.05 -19.57 -13.34
C ALA A 89 0.95 -20.64 -13.49
N ILE A 90 -0.28 -20.28 -13.89
CA ILE A 90 -1.35 -21.26 -14.20
C ILE A 90 -0.95 -22.16 -15.37
N LEU A 91 -0.41 -21.59 -16.44
CA LEU A 91 -0.05 -22.36 -17.63
C LEU A 91 1.04 -23.39 -17.32
N VAL A 92 2.03 -23.01 -16.52
CA VAL A 92 3.12 -23.92 -16.13
C VAL A 92 2.67 -24.93 -15.09
N SER A 93 1.81 -24.55 -14.14
CA SER A 93 1.31 -25.48 -13.12
C SER A 93 0.49 -26.63 -13.74
N ARG A 94 -0.19 -26.40 -14.86
CA ARG A 94 -0.87 -27.46 -15.61
C ARG A 94 0.10 -28.50 -16.16
N GLN A 95 1.31 -28.10 -16.56
CA GLN A 95 2.33 -29.02 -17.06
C GLN A 95 2.96 -29.87 -15.95
N MET A 96 2.88 -29.44 -14.68
CA MET A 96 3.38 -30.22 -13.54
C MET A 96 2.63 -31.55 -13.32
N TYR A 97 1.43 -31.68 -13.87
CA TYR A 97 0.67 -32.93 -13.87
C TYR A 97 1.13 -33.95 -14.94
N LEU A 98 2.03 -33.54 -15.86
CA LEU A 98 2.55 -34.43 -16.91
C LEU A 98 3.83 -35.12 -16.43
N PRO A 99 4.01 -36.43 -16.72
CA PRO A 99 5.12 -37.23 -16.19
C PRO A 99 6.52 -36.70 -16.56
N ASP A 100 6.67 -36.16 -17.76
CA ASP A 100 7.97 -35.73 -18.32
C ASP A 100 8.31 -34.24 -18.06
N GLY A 101 7.40 -33.48 -17.47
CA GLY A 101 7.54 -32.00 -17.34
C GLY A 101 7.90 -31.48 -15.95
N LEU A 102 7.94 -32.35 -14.92
CA LEU A 102 7.88 -31.91 -13.53
C LEU A 102 9.03 -30.97 -13.09
N ALA A 103 10.27 -31.33 -13.35
CA ALA A 103 11.42 -30.54 -12.89
C ALA A 103 11.53 -29.20 -13.61
N THR A 104 11.39 -29.20 -14.94
CA THR A 104 11.43 -27.99 -15.77
C THR A 104 10.26 -27.05 -15.44
N SER A 105 9.06 -27.60 -15.25
CA SER A 105 7.87 -26.83 -14.90
C SER A 105 7.97 -26.21 -13.52
N LYS A 106 8.53 -26.87 -12.51
CA LYS A 106 8.78 -26.28 -11.19
C LYS A 106 9.75 -25.10 -11.25
N THR A 107 10.82 -25.21 -12.07
CA THR A 107 11.77 -24.10 -12.24
C THR A 107 11.08 -22.85 -12.83
N TRP A 108 10.30 -23.01 -13.89
CA TRP A 108 9.53 -21.91 -14.47
C TRP A 108 8.48 -21.34 -13.52
N PHE A 109 7.85 -22.19 -12.72
CA PHE A 109 6.91 -21.76 -11.70
C PHE A 109 7.58 -20.84 -10.67
N TYR A 110 8.77 -21.20 -10.17
CA TYR A 110 9.53 -20.33 -9.25
C TYR A 110 9.90 -18.99 -9.89
N ILE A 111 10.30 -19.00 -11.17
CA ILE A 111 10.63 -17.78 -11.90
C ILE A 111 9.38 -16.88 -12.01
N PHE A 112 8.24 -17.41 -12.41
CA PHE A 112 7.02 -16.62 -12.52
C PHE A 112 6.50 -16.15 -11.16
N LEU A 113 6.68 -16.91 -10.11
CA LEU A 113 6.38 -16.51 -8.75
C LEU A 113 7.23 -15.32 -8.29
N ILE A 114 8.54 -15.35 -8.58
CA ILE A 114 9.46 -14.25 -8.29
C ILE A 114 9.03 -12.98 -9.04
N LEU A 115 8.73 -13.09 -10.33
CA LEU A 115 8.31 -11.96 -11.16
C LEU A 115 6.93 -11.42 -10.74
N PHE A 116 6.00 -12.32 -10.38
CA PHE A 116 4.72 -11.95 -9.79
C PHE A 116 4.91 -11.15 -8.50
N SER A 117 5.71 -11.67 -7.58
CA SER A 117 6.00 -11.04 -6.31
C SER A 117 6.68 -9.67 -6.48
N PHE A 118 7.63 -9.59 -7.42
CA PHE A 118 8.31 -8.36 -7.75
C PHE A 118 7.34 -7.24 -8.17
N CYS A 119 6.32 -7.58 -8.95
CA CYS A 119 5.30 -6.65 -9.39
C CYS A 119 4.22 -6.40 -8.33
N SER A 120 3.84 -7.42 -7.54
CA SER A 120 2.70 -7.36 -6.64
C SER A 120 3.03 -6.75 -5.27
N LEU A 121 4.13 -7.15 -4.62
CA LEU A 121 4.35 -6.79 -3.22
C LEU A 121 4.63 -5.29 -2.94
N PRO A 122 5.25 -4.49 -3.82
CA PRO A 122 5.40 -3.06 -3.57
C PRO A 122 4.12 -2.24 -3.72
N MET A 123 3.01 -2.85 -4.12
CA MET A 123 1.75 -2.17 -4.45
C MET A 123 1.18 -1.31 -3.33
N PHE A 124 1.26 -1.74 -2.05
CA PHE A 124 0.74 -0.92 -0.96
C PHE A 124 1.48 0.40 -0.83
N SER A 125 2.81 0.36 -0.93
CA SER A 125 3.64 1.58 -0.91
C SER A 125 3.35 2.51 -2.10
N LEU A 126 3.12 1.93 -3.29
CA LEU A 126 2.72 2.70 -4.48
C LEU A 126 1.35 3.37 -4.30
N ILE A 127 0.37 2.64 -3.77
CA ILE A 127 -0.99 3.14 -3.50
C ILE A 127 -0.95 4.26 -2.46
N LEU A 128 -0.15 4.10 -1.40
CA LEU A 128 0.02 5.10 -0.36
C LEU A 128 0.69 6.36 -0.93
N ALA A 129 1.80 6.20 -1.67
CA ALA A 129 2.51 7.31 -2.30
C ALA A 129 1.60 8.07 -3.28
N HIS A 130 0.84 7.34 -4.12
CA HIS A 130 -0.16 7.95 -5.00
C HIS A 130 -1.23 8.73 -4.24
N THR A 131 -1.71 8.20 -3.11
CA THR A 131 -2.75 8.87 -2.32
C THR A 131 -2.21 10.16 -1.70
N ASN A 132 -0.97 10.13 -1.22
CA ASN A 132 -0.30 11.29 -0.62
C ASN A 132 -0.12 12.45 -1.61
N ASP A 133 -0.04 12.20 -2.93
CA ASP A 133 0.00 13.27 -3.94
C ASP A 133 -1.25 14.16 -3.97
N TYR A 134 -2.37 13.66 -3.45
CA TYR A 134 -3.66 14.36 -3.45
C TYR A 134 -4.08 14.90 -2.08
N ILE A 135 -3.20 14.80 -1.08
CA ILE A 135 -3.54 15.12 0.31
C ILE A 135 -2.47 16.03 0.90
N PRO A 136 -2.84 17.07 1.70
CA PRO A 136 -1.88 17.89 2.42
C PRO A 136 -1.03 17.06 3.40
N LYS A 137 0.22 17.47 3.61
CA LYS A 137 1.22 16.73 4.44
C LYS A 137 0.72 16.47 5.86
N GLU A 138 0.01 17.43 6.45
CA GLU A 138 -0.56 17.35 7.81
C GLU A 138 -1.60 16.22 7.95
N LYS A 139 -2.11 15.70 6.84
CA LYS A 139 -3.12 14.62 6.81
C LYS A 139 -2.57 13.27 6.39
N PHE A 140 -1.26 13.13 6.13
CA PHE A 140 -0.65 11.88 5.67
C PHE A 140 -0.89 10.72 6.63
N VAL A 141 -0.73 10.95 7.94
CA VAL A 141 -0.99 9.93 8.97
C VAL A 141 -2.45 9.47 8.95
N ALA A 142 -3.38 10.42 8.89
CA ALA A 142 -4.81 10.12 8.84
C ALA A 142 -5.21 9.40 7.53
N ALA A 143 -4.57 9.76 6.41
CA ALA A 143 -4.79 9.10 5.11
C ALA A 143 -4.23 7.67 5.09
N GLY A 144 -3.03 7.48 5.60
CA GLY A 144 -2.41 6.15 5.73
C GLY A 144 -3.23 5.22 6.63
N ALA A 145 -3.69 5.73 7.79
CA ALA A 145 -4.59 4.97 8.67
C ALA A 145 -5.92 4.61 7.97
N GLY A 146 -6.49 5.53 7.19
CA GLY A 146 -7.69 5.30 6.39
C GLY A 146 -7.48 4.25 5.30
N LEU A 147 -6.38 4.30 4.57
CA LEU A 147 -6.02 3.28 3.56
C LEU A 147 -5.79 1.92 4.21
N GLN A 148 -5.10 1.89 5.36
CA GLN A 148 -4.85 0.65 6.10
C GLN A 148 -6.15 0.02 6.60
N PHE A 149 -7.11 0.83 7.06
CA PHE A 149 -8.43 0.34 7.45
C PHE A 149 -9.17 -0.29 6.26
N VAL A 150 -9.19 0.38 5.11
CA VAL A 150 -9.83 -0.13 3.88
C VAL A 150 -9.12 -1.38 3.36
N PHE A 151 -7.78 -1.42 3.42
CA PHE A 151 -7.00 -2.63 3.17
C PHE A 151 -7.42 -3.79 4.07
N GLY A 152 -7.59 -3.55 5.37
CA GLY A 152 -8.06 -4.54 6.33
C GLY A 152 -9.44 -5.10 5.99
N LEU A 153 -10.38 -4.26 5.56
CA LEU A 153 -11.70 -4.71 5.09
C LEU A 153 -11.59 -5.63 3.87
N GLY A 154 -10.71 -5.28 2.90
CA GLY A 154 -10.39 -6.16 1.78
C GLY A 154 -9.77 -7.47 2.23
N ALA A 155 -8.83 -7.41 3.16
CA ALA A 155 -8.14 -8.59 3.69
C ALA A 155 -9.07 -9.61 4.36
N MET A 156 -10.13 -9.15 5.00
CA MET A 156 -11.15 -10.04 5.59
C MET A 156 -11.87 -10.89 4.53
N SER A 157 -12.11 -10.36 3.34
CA SER A 157 -12.82 -11.05 2.27
C SER A 157 -11.91 -11.96 1.41
N GLY A 158 -10.60 -11.65 1.37
CA GLY A 158 -9.65 -12.29 0.45
C GLY A 158 -9.58 -13.80 0.51
N PRO A 159 -9.26 -14.41 1.66
CA PRO A 159 -9.17 -15.86 1.78
C PRO A 159 -10.48 -16.58 1.44
N PHE A 160 -11.61 -16.01 1.84
CA PHE A 160 -12.93 -16.58 1.54
C PHE A 160 -13.21 -16.57 0.03
N LEU A 161 -13.03 -15.44 -0.63
CA LEU A 161 -13.25 -15.34 -2.08
C LEU A 161 -12.28 -16.22 -2.86
N CYS A 162 -11.02 -16.28 -2.46
CA CYS A 162 -10.02 -17.12 -3.12
C CYS A 162 -10.33 -18.61 -2.94
N SER A 163 -10.83 -19.04 -1.79
CA SER A 163 -11.25 -20.43 -1.58
C SER A 163 -12.39 -20.81 -2.53
N LEU A 164 -13.35 -19.92 -2.80
CA LEU A 164 -14.39 -20.16 -3.80
C LEU A 164 -13.81 -20.38 -5.20
N PHE A 165 -12.82 -19.58 -5.61
CA PHE A 165 -12.13 -19.81 -6.90
C PHE A 165 -11.44 -21.16 -6.93
N MET A 166 -10.82 -21.57 -5.82
CA MET A 166 -10.17 -22.89 -5.72
C MET A 166 -11.20 -24.05 -5.73
N ASP A 167 -12.35 -23.89 -5.14
CA ASP A 167 -13.43 -24.89 -5.16
C ASP A 167 -13.98 -25.12 -6.57
N TYR A 168 -14.17 -24.03 -7.34
CA TYR A 168 -14.75 -24.13 -8.69
C TYR A 168 -13.74 -24.57 -9.77
N VAL A 169 -12.48 -24.16 -9.66
CA VAL A 169 -11.46 -24.30 -10.72
C VAL A 169 -10.37 -25.30 -10.32
N GLY A 170 -10.36 -25.76 -9.06
CA GLY A 170 -9.28 -26.55 -8.47
C GLY A 170 -8.12 -25.66 -8.01
N ALA A 171 -6.95 -26.28 -7.73
CA ALA A 171 -5.79 -25.56 -7.20
C ALA A 171 -5.43 -24.27 -7.98
N ASN A 172 -5.52 -24.31 -9.31
CA ASN A 172 -5.22 -23.18 -10.17
C ASN A 172 -6.17 -22.00 -9.98
N GLY A 173 -7.31 -22.16 -9.30
CA GLY A 173 -8.18 -21.09 -8.85
C GLY A 173 -7.49 -20.04 -8.00
N PHE A 174 -6.43 -20.42 -7.27
CA PHE A 174 -5.60 -19.50 -6.51
C PHE A 174 -4.96 -18.42 -7.41
N PHE A 175 -4.22 -18.80 -8.44
CA PHE A 175 -3.62 -17.84 -9.37
C PHE A 175 -4.64 -17.16 -10.26
N LEU A 176 -5.76 -17.81 -10.59
CA LEU A 176 -6.85 -17.19 -11.33
C LEU A 176 -7.48 -16.03 -10.52
N PHE A 177 -7.64 -16.22 -9.22
CA PHE A 177 -8.08 -15.17 -8.30
C PHE A 177 -7.09 -13.98 -8.29
N LEU A 178 -5.80 -14.26 -8.15
CA LEU A 178 -4.76 -13.23 -8.19
C LEU A 178 -4.76 -12.46 -9.52
N PHE A 179 -4.85 -13.18 -10.64
CA PHE A 179 -4.98 -12.59 -11.97
C PHE A 179 -6.20 -11.67 -12.07
N PHE A 180 -7.36 -12.13 -11.64
CA PHE A 180 -8.61 -11.39 -11.72
C PHE A 180 -8.55 -10.06 -10.93
N PHE A 181 -8.15 -10.12 -9.67
CA PHE A 181 -8.14 -8.93 -8.83
C PHE A 181 -7.03 -7.93 -9.20
N HIS A 182 -5.86 -8.38 -9.63
CA HIS A 182 -4.84 -7.48 -10.19
C HIS A 182 -5.33 -6.82 -11.48
N SER A 183 -5.95 -7.57 -12.38
CA SER A 183 -6.53 -7.01 -13.59
C SER A 183 -7.61 -5.97 -13.29
N LEU A 184 -8.42 -6.20 -12.26
CA LEU A 184 -9.47 -5.26 -11.85
C LEU A 184 -8.87 -3.92 -11.35
N ILE A 185 -7.79 -3.96 -10.56
CA ILE A 185 -7.05 -2.75 -10.15
C ILE A 185 -6.49 -2.04 -11.39
N GLY A 186 -5.87 -2.76 -12.32
CA GLY A 186 -5.28 -2.21 -13.54
C GLY A 186 -6.32 -1.53 -14.44
N VAL A 187 -7.45 -2.19 -14.69
CA VAL A 187 -8.56 -1.64 -15.48
C VAL A 187 -9.14 -0.39 -14.80
N PHE A 188 -9.38 -0.45 -13.51
CA PHE A 188 -9.83 0.72 -12.75
C PHE A 188 -8.83 1.87 -12.81
N GLY A 189 -7.53 1.56 -12.75
CA GLY A 189 -6.45 2.53 -12.90
C GLY A 189 -6.50 3.24 -14.26
N ILE A 190 -6.61 2.49 -15.36
CA ILE A 190 -6.75 3.06 -16.72
C ILE A 190 -7.98 3.95 -16.80
N TYR A 191 -9.12 3.50 -16.27
CA TYR A 191 -10.35 4.29 -16.23
C TYR A 191 -10.14 5.62 -15.50
N ARG A 192 -9.48 5.59 -14.34
CA ARG A 192 -9.20 6.80 -13.55
C ARG A 192 -8.21 7.74 -14.23
N MET A 193 -7.20 7.22 -14.93
CA MET A 193 -6.24 8.03 -15.70
C MET A 193 -6.92 8.82 -16.81
N ARG A 194 -8.01 8.30 -17.42
CA ARG A 194 -8.77 9.01 -18.44
C ARG A 194 -9.65 10.14 -17.91
N ILE A 195 -10.06 10.07 -16.63
CA ILE A 195 -11.01 11.03 -16.05
C ILE A 195 -10.29 12.18 -15.34
N ARG A 196 -9.16 11.92 -14.68
CA ARG A 196 -8.47 12.91 -13.85
C ARG A 196 -7.05 13.10 -14.35
N GLN A 197 -6.63 14.35 -14.51
CA GLN A 197 -5.26 14.70 -14.85
C GLN A 197 -4.31 14.34 -13.70
N THR A 198 -3.02 14.16 -14.03
CA THR A 198 -1.95 13.93 -13.05
C THR A 198 -1.75 15.17 -12.21
N VAL A 199 -1.52 14.98 -10.91
CA VAL A 199 -0.98 16.03 -10.05
C VAL A 199 0.53 15.89 -10.11
N ASP A 200 1.19 16.90 -10.62
CA ASP A 200 2.65 16.99 -10.61
C ASP A 200 3.06 17.54 -9.25
N ASN A 201 3.62 16.70 -8.39
CA ASN A 201 4.11 17.08 -7.07
C ASN A 201 5.60 16.71 -6.98
N PRO A 202 6.51 17.60 -7.44
CA PRO A 202 7.94 17.32 -7.52
C PRO A 202 8.61 17.09 -6.16
N ASP A 203 7.97 17.53 -5.06
CA ASP A 203 8.51 17.39 -3.71
C ASP A 203 8.17 16.06 -3.03
N SER A 204 7.35 15.22 -3.66
CA SER A 204 6.95 13.95 -3.09
C SER A 204 7.87 12.82 -3.55
N GLN A 205 8.63 12.23 -2.62
CA GLN A 205 9.47 11.06 -2.87
C GLN A 205 8.74 9.77 -2.47
N PHE A 206 9.09 8.67 -3.14
CA PHE A 206 8.60 7.36 -2.75
C PHE A 206 9.27 6.90 -1.44
N VAL A 207 8.45 6.49 -0.47
CA VAL A 207 8.92 5.88 0.77
C VAL A 207 8.32 4.48 0.86
N ALA A 208 9.21 3.47 0.92
CA ALA A 208 8.78 2.08 1.09
C ALA A 208 8.14 1.89 2.47
N MET A 209 6.87 1.55 2.49
CA MET A 209 6.11 1.34 3.72
C MET A 209 5.63 -0.11 3.81
N PRO A 210 5.83 -0.79 4.95
CA PRO A 210 5.30 -2.13 5.14
C PRO A 210 3.77 -2.09 5.22
N GLN A 211 3.13 -3.18 4.81
CA GLN A 211 1.66 -3.30 4.80
C GLN A 211 1.05 -3.28 6.21
N THR A 212 1.83 -3.64 7.21
CA THR A 212 1.44 -3.66 8.62
C THR A 212 1.88 -2.41 9.37
N ILE A 213 2.09 -1.29 8.64
CA ILE A 213 2.53 -0.06 9.28
C ILE A 213 1.48 0.47 10.24
N THR A 214 1.92 0.85 11.43
CA THR A 214 1.08 1.50 12.42
C THR A 214 0.99 3.01 12.15
N PRO A 215 -0.02 3.74 12.69
CA PRO A 215 -0.06 5.19 12.61
C PRO A 215 1.23 5.86 13.07
N ALA A 216 1.83 5.38 14.18
CA ALA A 216 3.13 5.86 14.66
C ALA A 216 4.27 5.61 13.65
N GLY A 217 4.23 4.49 12.91
CA GLY A 217 5.21 4.22 11.86
C GLY A 217 5.04 5.15 10.65
N ILE A 218 3.83 5.63 10.37
CA ILE A 218 3.58 6.62 9.31
C ILE A 218 4.14 8.00 9.72
N GLU A 219 4.12 8.35 11.01
CA GLU A 219 4.74 9.56 11.52
C GLU A 219 6.25 9.61 11.30
N LEU A 220 6.91 8.45 11.26
CA LEU A 220 8.34 8.34 10.94
C LEU A 220 8.66 8.53 9.45
N ASN A 221 7.65 8.71 8.60
CA ASN A 221 7.87 9.05 7.19
C ASN A 221 8.52 10.43 7.11
N PRO A 222 9.70 10.58 6.44
CA PRO A 222 10.37 11.87 6.28
C PRO A 222 9.53 12.98 5.63
N GLN A 223 8.44 12.61 4.98
CA GLN A 223 7.52 13.55 4.31
C GLN A 223 6.37 14.01 5.21
N THR A 224 6.16 13.41 6.38
CA THR A 224 5.19 13.89 7.35
C THR A 224 5.75 15.08 8.10
N GLU A 225 4.96 16.14 8.25
CA GLU A 225 5.33 17.20 9.19
C GLU A 225 5.22 16.67 10.62
N PRO A 226 6.16 17.03 11.52
CA PRO A 226 6.03 16.67 12.92
C PRO A 226 4.70 17.17 13.47
N ILE A 227 3.94 16.32 14.15
CA ILE A 227 2.76 16.77 14.89
C ILE A 227 3.28 17.76 15.93
N GLN A 228 2.92 19.04 15.78
CA GLN A 228 3.17 20.02 16.82
C GLN A 228 2.36 19.58 18.05
N GLU A 229 3.04 19.14 19.08
CA GLU A 229 2.39 18.94 20.36
C GLU A 229 1.70 20.24 20.76
N PRO A 230 0.43 20.19 21.22
CA PRO A 230 -0.20 21.40 21.72
C PRO A 230 0.70 21.99 22.81
N PRO A 231 0.94 23.31 22.82
CA PRO A 231 1.86 23.92 23.77
C PRO A 231 1.49 23.47 25.16
N SER A 232 2.49 22.98 25.92
CA SER A 232 2.28 22.49 27.27
C SER A 232 1.62 23.60 28.08
N MET A 233 0.70 23.27 29.01
CA MET A 233 -0.03 24.26 29.82
C MET A 233 0.91 25.25 30.55
N ASN A 234 2.19 24.88 30.69
CA ASN A 234 3.21 25.75 31.27
C ASN A 234 3.72 26.84 30.32
N GLU A 235 3.62 26.66 28.99
CA GLU A 235 4.02 27.67 28.02
C GLU A 235 2.93 28.72 27.75
N VAL A 236 1.66 28.32 27.98
CA VAL A 236 0.52 29.25 27.84
C VAL A 236 0.49 30.26 28.95
N ASN A 237 0.99 29.96 30.17
CA ASN A 237 0.98 30.85 31.31
C ASN A 237 2.13 31.88 31.31
N ILE A 238 3.16 31.74 30.49
CA ILE A 238 4.30 32.70 30.47
C ILE A 238 4.06 33.84 29.47
N LYS A 239 3.09 33.72 28.55
CA LYS A 239 2.79 34.80 27.56
C LYS A 239 1.61 35.68 27.88
N SER A 240 0.97 35.56 29.04
CA SER A 240 -0.22 36.34 29.41
C SER A 240 -0.05 37.26 30.60
N GLU A 241 1.07 37.99 30.70
CA GLU A 241 1.12 39.22 31.52
C GLU A 241 2.14 40.21 30.95
N PRO A 242 1.69 41.25 30.24
CA PRO A 242 2.43 42.49 30.24
C PRO A 242 2.10 43.21 31.57
N ALA A 243 3.09 43.37 32.42
CA ALA A 243 2.99 44.22 33.58
C ALA A 243 2.61 45.63 33.14
N GLU A 244 1.36 46.01 33.28
CA GLU A 244 0.98 47.41 33.34
C GLU A 244 1.49 47.97 34.68
N SER A 245 2.63 48.63 34.62
CA SER A 245 3.16 49.43 35.70
C SER A 245 2.20 50.57 36.03
N ASN A 246 1.59 50.51 37.20
CA ASN A 246 1.01 51.64 37.89
C ASN A 246 2.04 52.80 38.03
N GLN A 247 1.98 53.77 37.14
CA GLN A 247 2.63 55.07 37.28
C GLN A 247 1.75 56.17 36.72
N SER A 248 0.71 56.51 37.46
CA SER A 248 0.06 57.81 37.29
C SER A 248 -0.92 58.09 38.44
N ILE A 249 -0.46 58.23 39.68
CA ILE A 249 -1.16 58.92 40.74
C ILE A 249 -0.09 59.51 41.67
N VAL A 250 0.62 60.56 41.26
CA VAL A 250 1.19 61.64 42.09
C VAL A 250 1.54 62.77 41.10
N ASP A 251 0.65 63.71 40.97
CA ASP A 251 0.95 65.10 40.67
C ASP A 251 -0.36 65.81 40.26
N THR A 252 -1.17 66.06 41.23
CA THR A 252 -2.17 67.12 41.10
C THR A 252 -2.53 67.70 42.49
N LYS A 253 -1.54 68.34 43.13
CA LYS A 253 -1.76 69.37 44.15
C LYS A 253 -0.52 70.23 44.19
N GLU A 254 -0.63 71.35 43.51
CA GLU A 254 -0.07 72.66 43.79
C GLU A 254 -0.03 73.51 42.51
N ASN A 255 -1.00 74.27 42.26
CA ASN A 255 -0.82 75.74 42.19
C ASN A 255 -2.17 76.43 41.92
N LYS A 256 -2.63 77.05 43.00
CA LYS A 256 -3.53 78.24 42.89
C LYS A 256 -2.64 79.45 42.74
N PHE A 257 -2.87 80.23 41.74
CA PHE A 257 -3.14 81.68 41.77
C PHE A 257 -3.52 82.09 40.34
#